data_d77f401fd84f9f656d63babcca5d0129
#
_entry.id   d77f401fd84f9f656d63babcca5d0129
#
_cell.length_a   1.000
_cell.length_b   1.000
_cell.length_c   1.000
_cell.angle_alpha   90.00
_cell.angle_beta   90.00
_cell.angle_gamma   90.00
#
_symmetry.space_group_name_H-M   'P 1'
#
loop_
_entity.id
_entity.type
_entity.pdbx_description
1 polymer ?
#
loop_
_entity_poly.entity_id
_entity_poly.type
_entity_poly.pdbx_seq_one_letter_code
_entity_poly.pdbx_strand_id
1 'polypeptide(L)'
;GISTRTYERWSLTPDSTEDKRPLVCRKPPKNKLSDEERAEIIQVINSNDYADLVPAQIVPKLADQGIYIASESTIHRILREEKQNTHRFKTKAPVKRVAATHIATAQNQVWTWDITWLDGSVKGLYFKLYLILDMFSRMIVGYEVWETENAEYAKILVSRALLSQKILGKPLILHSDNGSPMKAATFLATLEKLGVQSSFSRPRVSNDNPYSESLFKTMKYVPTFPNGGFVSISDAREWVKKFVYWYNNVHMHSGIKYLTPYQRHYRLDKKIMENRKKVYAMAKEKHPERWSREIRNWDLPKYVSLNPIKDEELLIIEEASSSKG
;
A
#
# COMPACT_ATOMS: atom_id res chain seq x y z
N GLY A 1 -5.93 -39.19 0.46
CA GLY A 1 -5.65 -40.46 1.12
C GLY A 1 -4.15 -40.76 1.09
N ILE A 2 -3.67 -41.53 2.05
CA ILE A 2 -2.27 -41.98 2.16
C ILE A 2 -2.12 -43.24 1.26
N SER A 3 -1.03 -43.38 0.53
CA SER A 3 -0.77 -44.55 -0.31
C SER A 3 -0.57 -45.81 0.58
N THR A 4 -0.99 -46.97 0.11
CA THR A 4 -0.79 -48.27 0.79
C THR A 4 0.66 -48.49 1.20
N ARG A 5 1.61 -48.15 0.32
CA ARG A 5 3.04 -48.25 0.58
C ARG A 5 3.54 -47.28 1.69
N THR A 6 2.88 -46.15 1.87
CA THR A 6 3.19 -45.21 2.98
C THR A 6 2.65 -45.76 4.30
N TYR A 7 1.46 -46.33 4.28
CA TYR A 7 0.84 -46.96 5.44
C TYR A 7 1.67 -48.16 5.90
N GLU A 8 2.03 -49.07 5.01
CA GLU A 8 2.87 -50.26 5.31
C GLU A 8 4.22 -49.83 5.91
N ARG A 9 4.85 -48.81 5.38
CA ARG A 9 6.12 -48.29 5.93
C ARG A 9 5.97 -47.73 7.34
N TRP A 10 4.87 -47.05 7.62
CA TRP A 10 4.60 -46.50 8.96
C TRP A 10 4.19 -47.61 9.98
N SER A 11 3.48 -48.64 9.52
CA SER A 11 3.13 -49.78 10.40
C SER A 11 4.33 -50.63 10.79
N LEU A 12 5.42 -50.63 10.01
CA LEU A 12 6.66 -51.33 10.36
C LEU A 12 7.48 -50.58 11.45
N THR A 13 7.23 -49.31 11.71
CA THR A 13 7.94 -48.51 12.72
C THR A 13 6.97 -47.60 13.48
N PRO A 14 6.01 -48.16 14.25
CA PRO A 14 4.96 -47.39 14.89
C PRO A 14 5.46 -46.38 15.93
N ASP A 15 6.62 -46.61 16.54
CA ASP A 15 7.18 -45.78 17.61
C ASP A 15 8.19 -44.74 17.10
N SER A 16 8.39 -44.61 15.79
CA SER A 16 9.35 -43.66 15.23
C SER A 16 8.72 -42.27 15.06
N THR A 17 8.90 -41.41 16.04
CA THR A 17 8.50 -39.99 16.00
C THR A 17 9.52 -39.10 15.31
N GLU A 18 10.72 -39.60 15.01
CA GLU A 18 11.79 -38.82 14.40
C GLU A 18 11.80 -38.90 12.86
N ASP A 19 11.92 -37.74 12.20
CA ASP A 19 12.12 -37.69 10.75
C ASP A 19 13.55 -38.09 10.37
N LYS A 20 13.72 -39.32 9.90
CA LYS A 20 15.01 -39.86 9.47
C LYS A 20 15.46 -39.39 8.07
N ARG A 21 14.63 -38.61 7.35
CA ARG A 21 14.98 -38.14 6.00
C ARG A 21 16.25 -37.25 5.95
N PRO A 22 16.55 -36.41 6.97
CA PRO A 22 17.81 -35.67 7.02
C PRO A 22 19.04 -36.54 7.19
N LEU A 23 18.90 -37.75 7.77
CA LEU A 23 19.99 -38.66 8.06
C LEU A 23 20.37 -39.59 6.88
N VAL A 24 19.55 -39.61 5.82
CA VAL A 24 19.80 -40.43 4.64
C VAL A 24 20.92 -39.82 3.80
N CYS A 25 22.08 -40.43 3.83
CA CYS A 25 23.20 -40.09 2.94
C CYS A 25 22.80 -40.43 1.48
N ARG A 26 22.40 -39.40 0.71
CA ARG A 26 22.07 -39.58 -0.70
C ARG A 26 23.32 -39.52 -1.55
N LYS A 27 23.50 -40.48 -2.46
CA LYS A 27 24.59 -40.41 -3.45
C LYS A 27 24.46 -39.07 -4.20
N PRO A 28 25.58 -38.35 -4.41
CA PRO A 28 25.57 -37.12 -5.17
C PRO A 28 24.99 -37.37 -6.58
N PRO A 29 24.17 -36.47 -7.11
CA PRO A 29 23.65 -36.62 -8.46
C PRO A 29 24.79 -36.58 -9.48
N LYS A 30 24.63 -37.31 -10.60
CA LYS A 30 25.66 -37.43 -11.64
C LYS A 30 26.12 -36.10 -12.26
N ASN A 31 25.29 -35.04 -12.15
CA ASN A 31 25.56 -33.71 -12.66
C ASN A 31 26.06 -32.75 -11.55
N LYS A 32 26.48 -33.28 -10.40
CA LYS A 32 27.11 -32.45 -9.36
C LYS A 32 28.53 -32.11 -9.81
N LEU A 33 28.87 -30.83 -9.79
CA LEU A 33 30.24 -30.36 -10.03
C LEU A 33 31.19 -30.99 -9.01
N SER A 34 32.39 -31.35 -9.47
CA SER A 34 33.48 -31.72 -8.57
C SER A 34 34.01 -30.49 -7.83
N ASP A 35 34.84 -30.73 -6.81
CA ASP A 35 35.42 -29.61 -6.06
C ASP A 35 36.48 -28.88 -6.91
N GLU A 36 37.15 -29.58 -7.82
CA GLU A 36 38.09 -29.03 -8.79
C GLU A 36 37.37 -28.12 -9.81
N GLU A 37 36.30 -28.61 -10.42
CA GLU A 37 35.47 -27.81 -11.34
C GLU A 37 34.93 -26.56 -10.66
N ARG A 38 34.50 -26.68 -9.39
CA ARG A 38 34.04 -25.54 -8.61
C ARG A 38 35.15 -24.52 -8.35
N ALA A 39 36.35 -24.98 -8.02
CA ALA A 39 37.52 -24.11 -7.79
C ALA A 39 37.91 -23.38 -9.07
N GLU A 40 37.92 -24.05 -10.22
CA GLU A 40 38.16 -23.46 -11.53
C GLU A 40 37.16 -22.35 -11.85
N ILE A 41 35.86 -22.61 -11.66
CA ILE A 41 34.80 -21.59 -11.86
C ILE A 41 35.08 -20.38 -10.98
N ILE A 42 35.40 -20.57 -9.69
CA ILE A 42 35.68 -19.47 -8.75
C ILE A 42 36.91 -18.68 -9.19
N GLN A 43 37.96 -19.33 -9.63
CA GLN A 43 39.18 -18.70 -10.11
C GLN A 43 38.89 -17.83 -11.35
N VAL A 44 38.19 -18.39 -12.33
CA VAL A 44 37.86 -17.68 -13.57
C VAL A 44 37.01 -16.45 -13.28
N ILE A 45 35.89 -16.59 -12.53
CA ILE A 45 34.97 -15.48 -12.27
C ILE A 45 35.57 -14.39 -11.38
N ASN A 46 36.63 -14.65 -10.63
CA ASN A 46 37.34 -13.69 -9.79
C ASN A 46 38.59 -13.11 -10.46
N SER A 47 38.90 -13.52 -11.68
CA SER A 47 40.01 -12.92 -12.44
C SER A 47 39.69 -11.45 -12.79
N ASN A 48 40.73 -10.66 -13.07
CA ASN A 48 40.60 -9.23 -13.37
C ASN A 48 39.66 -8.94 -14.54
N ASP A 49 39.53 -9.87 -15.50
CA ASP A 49 38.68 -9.70 -16.70
C ASP A 49 37.20 -9.91 -16.45
N TYR A 50 36.84 -10.58 -15.34
CA TYR A 50 35.49 -11.02 -15.04
C TYR A 50 34.99 -10.59 -13.66
N ALA A 51 35.84 -10.11 -12.77
CA ALA A 51 35.50 -9.79 -11.38
C ALA A 51 34.37 -8.75 -11.26
N ASP A 52 34.30 -7.80 -12.20
CA ASP A 52 33.27 -6.75 -12.23
C ASP A 52 32.02 -7.11 -13.05
N LEU A 53 32.00 -8.29 -13.69
CA LEU A 53 30.91 -8.69 -14.56
C LEU A 53 29.90 -9.58 -13.85
N VAL A 54 28.65 -9.48 -14.25
CA VAL A 54 27.59 -10.42 -13.79
C VAL A 54 27.66 -11.73 -14.58
N PRO A 55 27.19 -12.87 -14.03
CA PRO A 55 27.19 -14.16 -14.73
C PRO A 55 26.59 -14.13 -16.14
N ALA A 56 25.53 -13.34 -16.35
CA ALA A 56 24.89 -13.15 -17.66
C ALA A 56 25.80 -12.48 -18.72
N GLN A 57 26.88 -11.83 -18.29
CA GLN A 57 27.91 -11.25 -19.17
C GLN A 57 29.14 -12.15 -19.25
N ILE A 58 29.46 -12.87 -18.18
CA ILE A 58 30.64 -13.77 -18.14
C ILE A 58 30.46 -14.94 -19.10
N VAL A 59 29.28 -15.61 -19.06
CA VAL A 59 29.03 -16.82 -19.85
C VAL A 59 29.17 -16.57 -21.35
N PRO A 60 28.48 -15.57 -21.96
CA PRO A 60 28.68 -15.28 -23.38
C PRO A 60 30.12 -14.82 -23.72
N LYS A 61 30.75 -14.01 -22.85
CA LYS A 61 32.15 -13.56 -23.07
C LYS A 61 33.14 -14.71 -23.10
N LEU A 62 32.94 -15.73 -22.27
CA LEU A 62 33.71 -16.97 -22.30
C LEU A 62 33.40 -17.79 -23.56
N ALA A 63 32.13 -17.90 -23.94
CA ALA A 63 31.70 -18.60 -25.13
C ALA A 63 32.28 -17.98 -26.42
N ASP A 64 32.42 -16.67 -26.50
CA ASP A 64 33.10 -15.97 -27.60
C ASP A 64 34.59 -16.36 -27.72
N GLN A 65 35.17 -16.80 -26.63
CA GLN A 65 36.55 -17.34 -26.58
C GLN A 65 36.62 -18.86 -26.78
N GLY A 66 35.48 -19.51 -27.06
CA GLY A 66 35.40 -20.98 -27.20
C GLY A 66 35.40 -21.73 -25.87
N ILE A 67 35.20 -21.07 -24.74
CA ILE A 67 35.26 -21.64 -23.40
C ILE A 67 33.86 -21.71 -22.80
N TYR A 68 33.49 -22.87 -22.23
CA TYR A 68 32.28 -23.06 -21.46
C TYR A 68 32.61 -23.75 -20.15
N ILE A 69 32.41 -23.06 -19.02
CA ILE A 69 32.72 -23.59 -17.69
C ILE A 69 31.46 -24.00 -16.90
N ALA A 70 30.41 -23.18 -16.98
CA ALA A 70 29.13 -23.45 -16.30
C ALA A 70 28.01 -22.56 -16.83
N SER A 71 26.76 -22.94 -16.55
CA SER A 71 25.60 -22.06 -16.82
C SER A 71 25.56 -20.86 -15.88
N GLU A 72 24.88 -19.79 -16.33
CA GLU A 72 24.63 -18.59 -15.50
C GLU A 72 24.03 -18.94 -14.13
N SER A 73 23.05 -19.84 -14.10
CA SER A 73 22.40 -20.30 -12.86
C SER A 73 23.38 -21.00 -11.92
N THR A 74 24.30 -21.77 -12.45
CA THR A 74 25.35 -22.46 -11.66
C THR A 74 26.31 -21.45 -11.06
N ILE A 75 26.80 -20.50 -11.85
CA ILE A 75 27.68 -19.43 -11.38
C ILE A 75 26.97 -18.59 -10.30
N HIS A 76 25.70 -18.22 -10.50
CA HIS A 76 24.93 -17.51 -9.47
C HIS A 76 24.79 -18.27 -8.16
N ARG A 77 24.61 -19.60 -8.23
CA ARG A 77 24.54 -20.45 -7.04
C ARG A 77 25.88 -20.45 -6.30
N ILE A 78 27.00 -20.66 -7.02
CA ILE A 78 28.35 -20.65 -6.43
C ILE A 78 28.64 -19.30 -5.78
N LEU A 79 28.42 -18.20 -6.48
CA LEU A 79 28.60 -16.85 -5.94
C LEU A 79 27.77 -16.58 -4.67
N ARG A 80 26.57 -17.17 -4.58
CA ARG A 80 25.72 -17.05 -3.39
C ARG A 80 26.29 -17.85 -2.21
N GLU A 81 26.75 -19.06 -2.48
CA GLU A 81 27.39 -19.93 -1.47
C GLU A 81 28.69 -19.30 -0.93
N GLU A 82 29.48 -18.68 -1.81
CA GLU A 82 30.73 -17.96 -1.46
C GLU A 82 30.46 -16.52 -0.92
N LYS A 83 29.20 -16.09 -0.78
CA LYS A 83 28.81 -14.73 -0.33
C LYS A 83 29.37 -13.60 -1.19
N GLN A 84 29.66 -13.87 -2.47
CA GLN A 84 30.21 -12.92 -3.43
C GLN A 84 29.18 -12.26 -4.35
N ASN A 85 27.87 -12.46 -4.10
CA ASN A 85 26.81 -11.90 -4.91
C ASN A 85 26.61 -10.39 -4.78
N THR A 86 27.16 -9.75 -3.74
CA THR A 86 26.73 -8.41 -3.31
C THR A 86 27.57 -7.26 -3.86
N HIS A 87 28.70 -7.52 -4.56
CA HIS A 87 29.67 -6.45 -4.84
C HIS A 87 30.19 -6.37 -6.27
N ARG A 88 29.62 -7.12 -7.22
CA ARG A 88 30.05 -7.06 -8.63
C ARG A 88 29.60 -5.80 -9.37
N PHE A 89 28.65 -5.05 -8.80
CA PHE A 89 28.32 -3.66 -9.15
C PHE A 89 28.22 -2.82 -7.89
N LYS A 90 28.77 -1.61 -7.90
CA LYS A 90 28.56 -0.62 -6.84
C LYS A 90 27.10 -0.13 -6.87
N THR A 91 26.16 -0.95 -6.40
CA THR A 91 24.84 -0.46 -6.06
C THR A 91 24.91 0.30 -4.74
N LYS A 92 24.44 1.53 -4.72
CA LYS A 92 24.28 2.26 -3.46
C LYS A 92 23.44 1.37 -2.52
N ALA A 93 23.94 1.17 -1.30
CA ALA A 93 23.19 0.46 -0.27
C ALA A 93 21.76 1.04 -0.18
N PRO A 94 20.72 0.21 -0.08
CA PRO A 94 19.36 0.69 0.05
C PRO A 94 19.25 1.57 1.29
N VAL A 95 18.97 2.84 1.10
CA VAL A 95 18.71 3.77 2.20
C VAL A 95 17.36 3.37 2.81
N LYS A 96 17.34 2.90 4.05
CA LYS A 96 16.10 2.70 4.81
C LYS A 96 15.44 4.06 5.00
N ARG A 97 14.39 4.34 4.25
CA ARG A 97 13.56 5.53 4.44
C ARG A 97 12.40 5.16 5.37
N VAL A 98 12.21 5.96 6.40
CA VAL A 98 11.07 5.82 7.31
C VAL A 98 9.82 6.30 6.57
N ALA A 99 8.71 5.55 6.67
CA ALA A 99 7.43 5.98 6.12
C ALA A 99 6.97 7.26 6.85
N ALA A 100 6.38 8.19 6.10
CA ALA A 100 5.76 9.35 6.73
C ALA A 100 4.58 8.88 7.59
N THR A 101 4.65 9.12 8.89
CA THR A 101 3.57 8.81 9.81
C THR A 101 2.86 10.11 10.17
N HIS A 102 1.65 10.30 9.66
CA HIS A 102 0.82 11.44 10.01
C HIS A 102 -0.40 10.96 10.77
N ILE A 103 -0.76 11.70 11.80
CA ILE A 103 -1.86 11.38 12.70
C ILE A 103 -2.90 12.47 12.59
N ALA A 104 -4.16 12.08 12.43
CA ALA A 104 -5.31 12.96 12.48
C ALA A 104 -6.22 12.59 13.67
N THR A 105 -6.50 13.53 14.54
CA THR A 105 -7.45 13.42 15.66
C THR A 105 -8.77 14.12 15.36
N ALA A 106 -8.80 14.91 14.29
CA ALA A 106 -9.98 15.62 13.82
C ALA A 106 -9.95 15.73 12.29
N GLN A 107 -11.11 16.11 11.72
CA GLN A 107 -11.23 16.44 10.30
C GLN A 107 -10.31 17.62 9.93
N ASN A 108 -9.88 17.63 8.67
CA ASN A 108 -9.10 18.71 8.06
C ASN A 108 -7.72 18.95 8.70
N GLN A 109 -7.11 17.91 9.27
CA GLN A 109 -5.72 17.93 9.74
C GLN A 109 -4.76 17.29 8.74
N VAL A 110 -5.18 16.17 8.14
CA VAL A 110 -4.40 15.45 7.13
C VAL A 110 -5.32 15.07 5.98
N TRP A 111 -4.99 15.52 4.81
CA TRP A 111 -5.63 15.10 3.56
C TRP A 111 -4.69 14.21 2.79
N THR A 112 -5.24 13.22 2.12
CA THR A 112 -4.54 12.43 1.10
C THR A 112 -5.10 12.76 -0.27
N TRP A 113 -4.25 12.84 -1.28
CA TRP A 113 -4.72 13.07 -2.63
C TRP A 113 -3.97 12.21 -3.64
N ASP A 114 -4.63 11.95 -4.73
CA ASP A 114 -4.08 11.13 -5.79
C ASP A 114 -4.85 11.34 -7.09
N ILE A 115 -4.28 10.88 -8.20
CA ILE A 115 -4.87 10.96 -9.54
C ILE A 115 -5.11 9.53 -10.03
N THR A 116 -6.34 9.24 -10.43
CA THR A 116 -6.64 7.97 -11.11
C THR A 116 -7.13 8.22 -12.53
N TRP A 117 -6.85 7.26 -13.39
CA TRP A 117 -7.27 7.30 -14.77
C TRP A 117 -8.63 6.62 -14.89
N LEU A 118 -9.53 7.30 -15.59
CA LEU A 118 -10.85 6.81 -15.96
C LEU A 118 -10.78 6.45 -17.45
N ASP A 119 -11.09 5.21 -17.76
CA ASP A 119 -11.06 4.71 -19.14
C ASP A 119 -12.12 5.43 -19.95
N GLY A 120 -11.73 5.91 -21.14
CA GLY A 120 -12.68 6.41 -22.14
C GLY A 120 -13.31 5.25 -22.92
N SER A 121 -14.35 5.55 -23.71
CA SER A 121 -15.04 4.56 -24.56
C SER A 121 -14.19 4.07 -25.74
N VAL A 122 -13.09 4.74 -26.03
CA VAL A 122 -12.13 4.37 -27.08
C VAL A 122 -10.80 3.99 -26.45
N LYS A 123 -10.20 2.88 -26.88
CA LYS A 123 -8.91 2.43 -26.37
C LYS A 123 -7.84 3.50 -26.54
N GLY A 124 -7.16 3.83 -25.45
CA GLY A 124 -6.13 4.87 -25.40
C GLY A 124 -6.65 6.26 -24.99
N LEU A 125 -7.96 6.45 -24.88
CA LEU A 125 -8.57 7.64 -24.32
C LEU A 125 -8.71 7.47 -22.80
N TYR A 126 -8.20 8.43 -22.03
CA TYR A 126 -8.28 8.44 -20.57
C TYR A 126 -8.59 9.82 -20.05
N PHE A 127 -9.50 9.91 -19.09
CA PHE A 127 -9.71 11.11 -18.29
C PHE A 127 -8.99 11.00 -16.95
N LYS A 128 -8.57 12.10 -16.37
CA LYS A 128 -7.77 12.16 -15.14
C LYS A 128 -8.66 12.66 -14.00
N LEU A 129 -9.02 11.77 -13.10
CA LEU A 129 -9.73 12.16 -11.89
C LEU A 129 -8.73 12.49 -10.79
N TYR A 130 -8.71 13.72 -10.38
CA TYR A 130 -8.03 14.23 -9.21
C TYR A 130 -8.97 14.17 -8.03
N LEU A 131 -8.50 13.64 -6.90
CA LEU A 131 -9.35 13.43 -5.74
C LEU A 131 -8.58 13.71 -4.46
N ILE A 132 -9.20 14.47 -3.54
CA ILE A 132 -8.68 14.79 -2.21
C ILE A 132 -9.61 14.18 -1.17
N LEU A 133 -9.04 13.40 -0.26
CA LEU A 133 -9.73 12.71 0.82
C LEU A 133 -9.26 13.22 2.18
N ASP A 134 -10.19 13.56 3.06
CA ASP A 134 -9.90 13.77 4.47
C ASP A 134 -9.62 12.43 5.17
N MET A 135 -8.43 12.27 5.70
CA MET A 135 -7.98 10.99 6.28
C MET A 135 -8.80 10.58 7.51
N PHE A 136 -9.21 11.54 8.36
CA PHE A 136 -9.93 11.25 9.58
C PHE A 136 -11.37 10.80 9.33
N SER A 137 -12.09 11.51 8.48
CA SER A 137 -13.51 11.26 8.23
C SER A 137 -13.78 10.36 7.04
N ARG A 138 -12.79 10.15 6.16
CA ARG A 138 -12.93 9.49 4.85
C ARG A 138 -13.73 10.30 3.84
N MET A 139 -14.00 11.56 4.12
CA MET A 139 -14.79 12.41 3.23
C MET A 139 -13.97 12.86 2.03
N ILE A 140 -14.53 12.73 0.84
CA ILE A 140 -13.98 13.36 -0.35
C ILE A 140 -14.28 14.86 -0.23
N VAL A 141 -13.22 15.66 -0.06
CA VAL A 141 -13.29 17.11 0.15
C VAL A 141 -12.97 17.91 -1.10
N GLY A 142 -12.39 17.27 -2.11
CA GLY A 142 -12.12 17.85 -3.41
C GLY A 142 -12.06 16.79 -4.50
N TYR A 143 -12.62 17.11 -5.66
CA TYR A 143 -12.55 16.25 -6.85
C TYR A 143 -12.76 17.06 -8.11
N GLU A 144 -12.15 16.64 -9.20
CA GLU A 144 -12.39 17.18 -10.54
C GLU A 144 -11.84 16.22 -11.60
N VAL A 145 -12.42 16.23 -12.78
CA VAL A 145 -11.99 15.42 -13.93
C VAL A 145 -11.43 16.34 -15.02
N TRP A 146 -10.20 16.01 -15.49
CA TRP A 146 -9.55 16.71 -16.60
C TRP A 146 -9.09 15.70 -17.68
N GLU A 147 -8.75 16.24 -18.85
CA GLU A 147 -8.25 15.43 -19.97
C GLU A 147 -6.76 15.07 -19.80
N THR A 148 -6.01 15.93 -19.11
CA THR A 148 -4.55 15.81 -18.95
C THR A 148 -4.13 15.96 -17.50
N GLU A 149 -2.94 15.49 -17.16
CA GLU A 149 -2.31 15.76 -15.88
C GLU A 149 -1.52 17.08 -15.93
N ASN A 150 -1.86 18.01 -15.00
CA ASN A 150 -1.22 19.31 -14.90
C ASN A 150 -1.18 19.78 -13.44
N ALA A 151 -0.05 20.39 -13.04
CA ALA A 151 0.12 20.98 -11.72
C ALA A 151 -0.84 22.17 -11.46
N GLU A 152 -1.23 22.91 -12.49
CA GLU A 152 -2.20 24.01 -12.36
C GLU A 152 -3.57 23.50 -11.94
N TYR A 153 -3.99 22.34 -12.45
CA TYR A 153 -5.24 21.70 -12.02
C TYR A 153 -5.20 21.30 -10.55
N ALA A 154 -4.06 20.79 -10.09
CA ALA A 154 -3.86 20.48 -8.68
C ALA A 154 -4.00 21.72 -7.79
N LYS A 155 -3.41 22.88 -8.20
CA LYS A 155 -3.55 24.16 -7.48
C LYS A 155 -5.02 24.59 -7.37
N ILE A 156 -5.74 24.55 -8.49
CA ILE A 156 -7.15 24.93 -8.55
C ILE A 156 -7.97 24.05 -7.60
N LEU A 157 -7.74 22.74 -7.65
CA LEU A 157 -8.47 21.77 -6.84
C LEU A 157 -8.21 21.98 -5.34
N VAL A 158 -6.95 22.08 -4.92
CA VAL A 158 -6.61 22.29 -3.51
C VAL A 158 -7.17 23.61 -3.00
N SER A 159 -7.03 24.70 -3.77
CA SER A 159 -7.58 26.01 -3.39
C SER A 159 -9.09 25.97 -3.20
N ARG A 160 -9.81 25.33 -4.13
CA ARG A 160 -11.27 25.12 -4.01
C ARG A 160 -11.64 24.29 -2.78
N ALA A 161 -10.88 23.21 -2.50
CA ALA A 161 -11.12 22.35 -1.36
C ALA A 161 -10.93 23.12 -0.04
N LEU A 162 -9.83 23.89 0.11
CA LEU A 162 -9.59 24.72 1.28
C LEU A 162 -10.69 25.74 1.53
N LEU A 163 -11.17 26.39 0.47
CA LEU A 163 -12.27 27.35 0.56
C LEU A 163 -13.59 26.66 0.95
N SER A 164 -13.93 25.54 0.31
CA SER A 164 -15.17 24.79 0.60
C SER A 164 -15.20 24.26 2.04
N GLN A 165 -14.06 23.87 2.57
CA GLN A 165 -13.90 23.38 3.94
C GLN A 165 -13.70 24.52 4.97
N LYS A 166 -13.59 25.77 4.54
CA LYS A 166 -13.39 26.96 5.38
C LYS A 166 -12.14 26.85 6.28
N ILE A 167 -11.05 26.31 5.72
CA ILE A 167 -9.79 26.08 6.44
C ILE A 167 -8.61 26.81 5.82
N LEU A 168 -8.85 27.77 4.97
CA LEU A 168 -7.80 28.60 4.41
C LEU A 168 -6.96 29.24 5.54
N GLY A 169 -5.63 29.12 5.46
CA GLY A 169 -4.71 29.61 6.50
C GLY A 169 -4.64 28.77 7.78
N LYS A 170 -5.35 27.63 7.86
CA LYS A 170 -5.20 26.69 8.99
C LYS A 170 -4.16 25.62 8.65
N PRO A 171 -3.43 25.10 9.68
CA PRO A 171 -2.49 24.03 9.48
C PRO A 171 -3.15 22.79 8.85
N LEU A 172 -2.61 22.33 7.74
CA LEU A 172 -3.05 21.14 7.02
C LEU A 172 -1.84 20.42 6.45
N ILE A 173 -1.83 19.09 6.56
CA ILE A 173 -0.88 18.24 5.84
C ILE A 173 -1.58 17.67 4.61
N LEU A 174 -0.98 17.84 3.43
CA LEU A 174 -1.43 17.22 2.19
C LEU A 174 -0.45 16.13 1.77
N HIS A 175 -0.86 14.89 1.93
CA HIS A 175 -0.05 13.71 1.58
C HIS A 175 -0.39 13.19 0.20
N SER A 176 0.63 12.87 -0.60
CA SER A 176 0.48 12.30 -1.94
C SER A 176 1.55 11.25 -2.24
N ASP A 177 1.39 10.58 -3.35
CA ASP A 177 2.45 9.81 -3.96
C ASP A 177 3.56 10.72 -4.57
N ASN A 178 4.49 10.12 -5.32
CA ASN A 178 5.61 10.83 -5.95
C ASN A 178 5.34 11.23 -7.41
N GLY A 179 4.09 11.36 -7.82
CA GLY A 179 3.71 11.74 -9.17
C GLY A 179 4.27 13.11 -9.61
N SER A 180 4.45 13.30 -10.91
CA SER A 180 5.00 14.52 -11.47
C SER A 180 4.20 15.78 -11.10
N PRO A 181 2.85 15.79 -11.18
CA PRO A 181 2.06 16.96 -10.78
C PRO A 181 2.21 17.30 -9.30
N MET A 182 2.43 16.26 -8.45
CA MET A 182 2.55 16.40 -7.00
C MET A 182 3.85 17.11 -6.58
N LYS A 183 4.91 16.96 -7.38
CA LYS A 183 6.26 17.50 -7.11
C LYS A 183 6.58 18.76 -7.92
N ALA A 184 5.66 19.25 -8.71
CA ALA A 184 5.89 20.46 -9.49
C ALA A 184 6.18 21.65 -8.57
N ALA A 185 7.29 22.36 -8.82
CA ALA A 185 7.74 23.49 -8.00
C ALA A 185 6.65 24.56 -7.84
N THR A 186 5.90 24.83 -8.92
CA THR A 186 4.79 25.79 -8.90
C THR A 186 3.65 25.36 -7.98
N PHE A 187 3.36 24.06 -7.90
CA PHE A 187 2.36 23.52 -6.99
C PHE A 187 2.84 23.61 -5.54
N LEU A 188 4.08 23.21 -5.26
CA LEU A 188 4.66 23.28 -3.91
C LEU A 188 4.72 24.71 -3.38
N ALA A 189 5.14 25.67 -4.20
CA ALA A 189 5.13 27.09 -3.85
C ALA A 189 3.69 27.61 -3.55
N THR A 190 2.69 27.07 -4.23
CA THR A 190 1.29 27.40 -3.93
C THR A 190 0.84 26.82 -2.58
N LEU A 191 1.19 25.57 -2.28
CA LEU A 191 0.88 24.95 -0.98
C LEU A 191 1.49 25.73 0.17
N GLU A 192 2.76 26.13 0.04
CA GLU A 192 3.45 26.96 1.02
C GLU A 192 2.73 28.30 1.27
N LYS A 193 2.34 29.02 0.19
CA LYS A 193 1.56 30.26 0.29
C LYS A 193 0.19 30.06 0.98
N LEU A 194 -0.40 28.88 0.83
CA LEU A 194 -1.69 28.52 1.43
C LEU A 194 -1.54 28.00 2.87
N GLY A 195 -0.32 27.86 3.39
CA GLY A 195 -0.05 27.29 4.71
C GLY A 195 -0.26 25.78 4.78
N VAL A 196 -0.19 25.08 3.64
CA VAL A 196 -0.36 23.63 3.54
C VAL A 196 1.01 22.95 3.48
N GLN A 197 1.26 22.06 4.44
CA GLN A 197 2.48 21.26 4.46
C GLN A 197 2.36 20.08 3.50
N SER A 198 3.25 19.99 2.52
CA SER A 198 3.34 18.84 1.62
C SER A 198 4.03 17.65 2.28
N SER A 199 3.54 16.45 2.02
CA SER A 199 4.13 15.17 2.44
C SER A 199 4.05 14.16 1.30
N PHE A 200 5.05 13.28 1.22
CA PHE A 200 5.16 12.33 0.11
C PHE A 200 5.40 10.90 0.58
N SER A 201 4.86 9.96 -0.18
CA SER A 201 5.15 8.54 -0.06
C SER A 201 6.64 8.26 -0.29
N ARG A 202 7.15 7.15 0.25
CA ARG A 202 8.52 6.70 -0.07
C ARG A 202 8.60 6.32 -1.56
N PRO A 203 9.72 6.64 -2.24
CA PRO A 203 9.89 6.26 -3.63
C PRO A 203 9.75 4.75 -3.85
N ARG A 204 8.94 4.35 -4.82
CA ARG A 204 8.67 2.95 -5.20
C ARG A 204 7.98 2.11 -4.12
N VAL A 205 7.27 2.74 -3.18
CA VAL A 205 6.43 2.07 -2.17
C VAL A 205 5.00 2.50 -2.40
N SER A 206 4.19 1.61 -2.97
CA SER A 206 2.77 1.88 -3.27
C SER A 206 1.91 2.01 -2.01
N ASN A 207 2.21 1.24 -0.98
CA ASN A 207 1.36 1.14 0.22
C ASN A 207 1.42 2.36 1.16
N ASP A 208 2.11 3.43 0.79
CA ASP A 208 2.25 4.63 1.63
C ASP A 208 1.06 5.61 1.47
N ASN A 209 0.14 5.38 0.51
CA ASN A 209 -1.12 6.13 0.36
C ASN A 209 -2.35 5.22 0.34
N PRO A 210 -2.56 4.39 1.38
CA PRO A 210 -3.58 3.34 1.40
C PRO A 210 -5.02 3.88 1.34
N TYR A 211 -5.23 5.13 1.74
CA TYR A 211 -6.55 5.75 1.77
C TYR A 211 -7.07 6.07 0.38
N SER A 212 -6.23 6.68 -0.47
CA SER A 212 -6.57 6.97 -1.86
C SER A 212 -6.71 5.68 -2.67
N GLU A 213 -5.81 4.70 -2.47
CA GLU A 213 -5.89 3.40 -3.14
C GLU A 213 -7.20 2.65 -2.80
N SER A 214 -7.56 2.60 -1.51
CA SER A 214 -8.82 1.98 -1.06
C SER A 214 -10.06 2.66 -1.65
N LEU A 215 -10.03 4.00 -1.75
CA LEU A 215 -11.10 4.77 -2.36
C LEU A 215 -11.24 4.47 -3.85
N PHE A 216 -10.13 4.47 -4.60
CA PHE A 216 -10.17 4.13 -6.03
C PHE A 216 -10.60 2.70 -6.28
N LYS A 217 -10.21 1.77 -5.42
CA LYS A 217 -10.73 0.41 -5.46
C LYS A 217 -12.26 0.41 -5.26
N THR A 218 -12.77 1.08 -4.24
CA THR A 218 -14.21 1.21 -4.01
C THR A 218 -14.91 1.79 -5.24
N MET A 219 -14.36 2.86 -5.83
CA MET A 219 -14.93 3.53 -7.00
C MET A 219 -15.03 2.61 -8.22
N LYS A 220 -13.97 1.85 -8.51
CA LYS A 220 -13.92 0.97 -9.69
C LYS A 220 -14.79 -0.29 -9.55
N TYR A 221 -15.17 -0.64 -8.31
CA TYR A 221 -15.99 -1.82 -8.04
C TYR A 221 -17.46 -1.53 -7.72
N VAL A 222 -17.90 -0.25 -7.71
CA VAL A 222 -19.35 0.02 -7.59
C VAL A 222 -20.08 -0.43 -8.86
N PRO A 223 -21.29 -1.03 -8.74
CA PRO A 223 -22.02 -1.55 -9.89
C PRO A 223 -22.33 -0.51 -10.97
N THR A 224 -22.34 0.77 -10.61
CA THR A 224 -22.61 1.88 -11.53
C THR A 224 -21.38 2.34 -12.31
N PHE A 225 -20.17 1.78 -12.04
CA PHE A 225 -18.97 2.12 -12.80
C PHE A 225 -19.11 1.61 -14.25
N PRO A 226 -18.90 2.45 -15.28
CA PRO A 226 -19.16 2.07 -16.65
C PRO A 226 -18.08 1.07 -17.17
N ASN A 227 -18.48 -0.16 -17.46
CA ASN A 227 -17.61 -1.19 -18.00
C ASN A 227 -17.04 -0.85 -19.39
N GLY A 228 -17.76 -0.02 -20.17
CA GLY A 228 -17.34 0.40 -21.50
C GLY A 228 -16.56 1.72 -21.54
N GLY A 229 -16.20 2.25 -20.37
CA GLY A 229 -15.57 3.57 -20.27
C GLY A 229 -16.52 4.74 -20.46
N PHE A 230 -15.99 5.95 -20.36
CA PHE A 230 -16.75 7.20 -20.45
C PHE A 230 -16.72 7.75 -21.89
N VAL A 231 -17.88 8.17 -22.41
CA VAL A 231 -17.98 8.69 -23.76
C VAL A 231 -17.36 10.07 -23.90
N SER A 232 -17.47 10.90 -22.86
CA SER A 232 -16.96 12.26 -22.82
C SER A 232 -16.48 12.66 -21.42
N ILE A 233 -15.72 13.73 -21.35
CA ILE A 233 -15.34 14.32 -20.05
C ILE A 233 -16.55 14.80 -19.24
N SER A 234 -17.60 15.27 -19.90
CA SER A 234 -18.85 15.69 -19.26
C SER A 234 -19.58 14.50 -18.62
N ASP A 235 -19.60 13.37 -19.31
CA ASP A 235 -20.15 12.11 -18.82
C ASP A 235 -19.37 11.62 -17.59
N ALA A 236 -18.02 11.63 -17.67
CA ALA A 236 -17.16 11.29 -16.55
C ALA A 236 -17.40 12.21 -15.34
N ARG A 237 -17.50 13.52 -15.54
CA ARG A 237 -17.78 14.50 -14.48
C ARG A 237 -19.14 14.26 -13.82
N GLU A 238 -20.18 14.01 -14.61
CA GLU A 238 -21.51 13.73 -14.06
C GLU A 238 -21.53 12.45 -13.24
N TRP A 239 -20.91 11.39 -13.74
CA TRP A 239 -20.80 10.14 -13.00
C TRP A 239 -20.00 10.32 -11.70
N VAL A 240 -18.82 10.96 -11.75
CA VAL A 240 -18.01 11.23 -10.56
C VAL A 240 -18.76 12.06 -9.54
N LYS A 241 -19.53 13.06 -9.96
CA LYS A 241 -20.39 13.85 -9.05
C LYS A 241 -21.40 12.96 -8.31
N LYS A 242 -22.07 12.05 -9.02
CA LYS A 242 -23.01 11.08 -8.43
C LYS A 242 -22.30 10.11 -7.49
N PHE A 243 -21.11 9.62 -7.88
CA PHE A 243 -20.28 8.74 -7.05
C PHE A 243 -19.86 9.45 -5.76
N VAL A 244 -19.33 10.68 -5.82
CA VAL A 244 -18.91 11.43 -4.64
C VAL A 244 -20.06 11.70 -3.69
N TYR A 245 -21.24 12.05 -4.23
CA TYR A 245 -22.43 12.20 -3.40
C TYR A 245 -22.78 10.91 -2.67
N TRP A 246 -22.84 9.79 -3.39
CA TRP A 246 -23.12 8.47 -2.82
C TRP A 246 -22.05 8.08 -1.78
N TYR A 247 -20.78 8.26 -2.12
CA TYR A 247 -19.65 7.90 -1.24
C TYR A 247 -19.67 8.70 0.07
N ASN A 248 -19.89 9.99 -0.01
CA ASN A 248 -19.89 10.85 1.17
C ASN A 248 -21.16 10.69 2.04
N ASN A 249 -22.33 10.46 1.43
CA ASN A 249 -23.60 10.57 2.15
C ASN A 249 -24.29 9.22 2.39
N VAL A 250 -24.01 8.19 1.61
CA VAL A 250 -24.73 6.91 1.64
C VAL A 250 -23.81 5.75 2.00
N HIS A 251 -22.63 5.70 1.43
CA HIS A 251 -21.69 4.61 1.65
C HIS A 251 -21.21 4.55 3.11
N MET A 252 -21.33 3.38 3.72
CA MET A 252 -20.97 3.13 5.12
C MET A 252 -19.57 2.48 5.22
N HIS A 253 -18.63 3.15 5.87
CA HIS A 253 -17.25 2.66 6.01
C HIS A 253 -17.03 1.84 7.28
N SER A 254 -16.51 0.63 7.14
CA SER A 254 -16.16 -0.25 8.29
C SER A 254 -15.11 0.40 9.21
N GLY A 255 -14.10 1.06 8.65
CA GLY A 255 -13.04 1.74 9.41
C GLY A 255 -13.50 2.92 10.28
N ILE A 256 -14.69 3.45 10.03
CA ILE A 256 -15.35 4.46 10.86
C ILE A 256 -16.66 3.93 11.45
N LYS A 257 -16.68 2.64 11.78
CA LYS A 257 -17.80 1.97 12.45
C LYS A 257 -19.13 2.07 11.69
N TYR A 258 -19.09 1.97 10.37
CA TYR A 258 -20.27 2.07 9.48
C TYR A 258 -21.02 3.39 9.62
N LEU A 259 -20.30 4.47 9.81
CA LEU A 259 -20.78 5.81 9.51
C LEU A 259 -20.58 6.13 8.04
N THR A 260 -21.32 7.12 7.55
CA THR A 260 -20.95 7.76 6.29
C THR A 260 -19.82 8.77 6.53
N PRO A 261 -18.98 9.05 5.54
CA PRO A 261 -17.97 10.11 5.64
C PRO A 261 -18.53 11.45 6.10
N TYR A 262 -19.68 11.83 5.56
CA TYR A 262 -20.41 13.05 5.95
C TYR A 262 -20.74 13.08 7.45
N GLN A 263 -21.31 11.98 7.97
CA GLN A 263 -21.66 11.90 9.41
C GLN A 263 -20.43 12.06 10.32
N ARG A 264 -19.31 11.46 9.93
CA ARG A 264 -18.05 11.55 10.70
C ARG A 264 -17.43 12.96 10.57
N HIS A 265 -17.42 13.53 9.37
CA HIS A 265 -16.83 14.83 9.09
C HIS A 265 -17.53 15.97 9.84
N TYR A 266 -18.85 15.95 9.85
CA TYR A 266 -19.67 17.00 10.52
C TYR A 266 -20.05 16.66 11.95
N ARG A 267 -19.33 15.70 12.58
CA ARG A 267 -19.46 15.34 14.01
C ARG A 267 -20.86 14.89 14.43
N LEU A 268 -21.63 14.30 13.51
CA LEU A 268 -22.92 13.68 13.82
C LEU A 268 -22.76 12.29 14.45
N ASP A 269 -21.55 11.79 14.47
CA ASP A 269 -21.11 10.46 14.86
C ASP A 269 -21.46 10.12 16.33
N LYS A 270 -21.21 11.03 17.26
CA LYS A 270 -21.46 10.79 18.70
C LYS A 270 -22.90 10.36 18.95
N LYS A 271 -23.86 11.15 18.49
CA LYS A 271 -25.29 10.87 18.66
C LYS A 271 -25.71 9.54 18.02
N ILE A 272 -25.17 9.25 16.83
CA ILE A 272 -25.46 7.99 16.12
C ILE A 272 -24.91 6.80 16.91
N MET A 273 -23.68 6.89 17.42
CA MET A 273 -23.06 5.80 18.20
C MET A 273 -23.76 5.56 19.53
N GLU A 274 -24.15 6.61 20.23
CA GLU A 274 -24.96 6.51 21.46
C GLU A 274 -26.29 5.80 21.20
N ASN A 275 -26.99 6.17 20.11
CA ASN A 275 -28.23 5.52 19.74
C ASN A 275 -28.03 4.05 19.41
N ARG A 276 -26.97 3.69 18.66
CA ARG A 276 -26.64 2.30 18.35
C ARG A 276 -26.35 1.49 19.61
N LYS A 277 -25.59 2.04 20.55
CA LYS A 277 -25.32 1.41 21.85
C LYS A 277 -26.61 1.13 22.61
N LYS A 278 -27.52 2.09 22.70
CA LYS A 278 -28.84 1.94 23.37
C LYS A 278 -29.67 0.83 22.71
N VAL A 279 -29.79 0.85 21.39
CA VAL A 279 -30.58 -0.17 20.65
C VAL A 279 -30.03 -1.57 20.88
N TYR A 280 -28.70 -1.75 20.85
CA TYR A 280 -28.07 -3.05 21.09
C TYR A 280 -28.21 -3.50 22.54
N ALA A 281 -28.11 -2.59 23.52
CA ALA A 281 -28.31 -2.89 24.92
C ALA A 281 -29.77 -3.36 25.19
N MET A 282 -30.76 -2.64 24.66
CA MET A 282 -32.18 -3.03 24.77
C MET A 282 -32.47 -4.37 24.10
N ALA A 283 -31.85 -4.63 22.94
CA ALA A 283 -32.01 -5.92 22.26
C ALA A 283 -31.41 -7.10 23.05
N LYS A 284 -30.25 -6.88 23.71
CA LYS A 284 -29.62 -7.86 24.60
C LYS A 284 -30.45 -8.09 25.85
N GLU A 285 -31.01 -7.04 26.44
CA GLU A 285 -31.88 -7.13 27.60
C GLU A 285 -33.18 -7.92 27.30
N LYS A 286 -33.77 -7.69 26.12
CA LYS A 286 -34.98 -8.37 25.68
C LYS A 286 -34.79 -9.86 25.41
N HIS A 287 -33.62 -10.26 24.89
CA HIS A 287 -33.30 -11.62 24.47
C HIS A 287 -31.86 -12.01 24.84
N PRO A 288 -31.51 -12.09 26.14
CA PRO A 288 -30.14 -12.38 26.59
C PRO A 288 -29.61 -13.70 26.07
N GLU A 289 -30.48 -14.69 25.89
CA GLU A 289 -30.15 -16.03 25.38
C GLU A 289 -29.58 -16.05 23.95
N ARG A 290 -29.77 -14.95 23.18
CA ARG A 290 -29.25 -14.82 21.83
C ARG A 290 -27.85 -14.21 21.76
N TRP A 291 -27.26 -13.83 22.90
CA TRP A 291 -26.02 -13.13 23.01
C TRP A 291 -24.97 -13.97 23.74
N SER A 292 -24.04 -14.57 23.01
CA SER A 292 -22.92 -15.33 23.57
C SER A 292 -21.78 -14.45 24.10
N ARG A 293 -21.77 -13.17 23.74
CA ARG A 293 -20.72 -12.21 24.10
C ARG A 293 -21.31 -10.83 24.40
N GLU A 294 -20.44 -9.88 24.75
CA GLU A 294 -20.83 -8.47 24.88
C GLU A 294 -21.34 -7.89 23.57
N ILE A 295 -22.07 -6.77 23.64
CA ILE A 295 -22.54 -6.05 22.47
C ILE A 295 -21.35 -5.58 21.62
N ARG A 296 -21.57 -5.36 20.33
CA ARG A 296 -20.54 -4.86 19.43
C ARG A 296 -19.96 -3.55 19.95
N ASN A 297 -18.62 -3.44 19.95
CA ASN A 297 -17.94 -2.18 20.26
C ASN A 297 -18.20 -1.11 19.18
N TRP A 298 -18.94 -0.08 19.57
CA TRP A 298 -19.29 1.07 18.75
C TRP A 298 -18.39 2.29 19.03
N ASP A 299 -17.33 2.15 19.84
CA ASP A 299 -16.41 3.25 20.11
C ASP A 299 -15.63 3.61 18.85
N LEU A 300 -15.60 4.90 18.56
CA LEU A 300 -14.90 5.43 17.41
C LEU A 300 -13.40 5.53 17.70
N PRO A 301 -12.56 5.32 16.69
CA PRO A 301 -11.12 5.59 16.82
C PRO A 301 -10.90 7.05 17.24
N LYS A 302 -10.08 7.24 18.26
CA LYS A 302 -9.71 8.58 18.74
C LYS A 302 -8.81 9.31 17.75
N TYR A 303 -8.00 8.55 17.03
CA TYR A 303 -7.10 9.04 15.98
C TYR A 303 -7.11 8.10 14.77
N VAL A 304 -6.58 8.59 13.68
CA VAL A 304 -6.32 7.83 12.45
C VAL A 304 -4.90 8.13 12.01
N SER A 305 -4.12 7.11 11.67
CA SER A 305 -2.74 7.27 11.19
C SER A 305 -2.62 6.88 9.71
N LEU A 306 -1.72 7.54 9.01
CA LEU A 306 -1.41 7.22 7.62
C LEU A 306 -0.73 5.85 7.49
N ASN A 307 0.24 5.60 8.36
CA ASN A 307 0.98 4.34 8.47
C ASN A 307 0.90 3.84 9.92
N PRO A 308 1.19 2.55 10.16
CA PRO A 308 1.26 2.03 11.52
C PRO A 308 2.20 2.86 12.40
N ILE A 309 1.72 3.18 13.59
CA ILE A 309 2.46 3.96 14.59
C ILE A 309 3.24 2.97 15.45
N LYS A 310 4.44 3.34 15.87
CA LYS A 310 5.19 2.59 16.87
C LYS A 310 4.58 2.82 18.26
N ASP A 311 4.68 1.82 19.13
CA ASP A 311 4.09 1.87 20.48
C ASP A 311 4.57 3.07 21.32
N GLU A 312 5.81 3.50 21.12
CA GLU A 312 6.40 4.69 21.79
C GLU A 312 5.69 6.01 21.39
N GLU A 313 5.29 6.14 20.12
CA GLU A 313 4.57 7.32 19.61
C GLU A 313 3.10 7.33 20.08
N LEU A 314 2.53 6.15 20.34
CA LEU A 314 1.17 6.01 20.87
C LEU A 314 1.05 6.57 22.28
N LEU A 315 2.03 6.35 23.15
CA LEU A 315 2.06 6.87 24.52
C LEU A 315 2.02 8.40 24.55
N ILE A 316 2.79 9.06 23.69
CA ILE A 316 2.83 10.52 23.57
C ILE A 316 1.46 11.11 23.17
N ILE A 317 0.73 10.40 22.27
CA ILE A 317 -0.59 10.83 21.79
C ILE A 317 -1.65 10.67 22.88
N GLU A 318 -1.58 9.60 23.66
CA GLU A 318 -2.52 9.34 24.75
C GLU A 318 -2.32 10.34 25.89
N GLU A 319 -1.11 10.70 26.25
CA GLU A 319 -0.79 11.75 27.23
C GLU A 319 -1.26 13.13 26.77
N ALA A 320 -1.03 13.50 25.50
CA ALA A 320 -1.50 14.76 24.92
C ALA A 320 -3.02 14.85 24.78
N SER A 321 -3.72 13.73 24.70
CA SER A 321 -5.19 13.69 24.67
C SER A 321 -5.83 13.72 26.04
N SER A 322 -5.13 13.27 27.07
CA SER A 322 -5.58 13.28 28.48
C SER A 322 -5.42 14.65 29.13
N SER A 323 -4.52 15.50 28.65
CA SER A 323 -4.29 16.87 29.19
C SER A 323 -5.25 17.93 28.61
N LYS A 324 -6.18 17.56 27.71
CA LYS A 324 -7.18 18.46 27.09
C LYS A 324 -8.64 18.11 27.42
N GLY A 325 -8.84 17.23 28.43
CA GLY A 325 -10.18 16.82 28.89
C GLY A 325 -10.71 17.65 30.06
#